data_166ebcb82310a8798629a50fdb96d294
#
_entry.id   166ebcb82310a8798629a50fdb96d294
#
_cell.length_a   1.000
_cell.length_b   1.000
_cell.length_c   1.000
_cell.angle_alpha   90.00
_cell.angle_beta   90.00
_cell.angle_gamma   90.00
#
_symmetry.space_group_name_H-M   'P 1'
#
loop_
_entity.id
_entity.type
_entity.pdbx_description
1 polymer ?
#
loop_
_entity_poly.entity_id
_entity_poly.type
_entity_poly.pdbx_seq_one_letter_code
_entity_poly.pdbx_strand_id
1 'polypeptide(L)'
;KQKELENEYAKAIIFDYSYKYFYNDGYGKDYSILNLSEDSETIKQTYLTASLLSFYQQLKIYENSKTMLKPYLIEKPLMVFVGSSVNAVRTESKRQVSDVVDVLLFIDEFIKNRSESIHNIDKIKSLDSGLNKKDGSDIFANKFSFLEHSKLNATQMFDDILNTIFNASSGVLHIENLKGVDGEIALRIGENEYFGVINVGDSDSLTKLCEANGISIASRDFSSSLFKTINDTTSNLNILIGSKKFSEGWSSWRVSTMGLMNIGKKEGS
;
A
#
# COMPACT_ATOMS: atom_id res chain seq x y z
N LYS A 1 -18.21 -18.31 25.61
CA LYS A 1 -18.58 -16.95 25.12
C LYS A 1 -18.98 -16.98 23.63
N GLN A 2 -18.13 -17.47 22.70
CA GLN A 2 -18.47 -17.52 21.26
C GLN A 2 -19.62 -18.47 20.95
N LYS A 3 -19.62 -19.70 21.51
CA LYS A 3 -20.72 -20.66 21.35
C LYS A 3 -22.05 -20.18 21.98
N GLU A 4 -22.02 -19.41 23.03
CA GLU A 4 -23.21 -18.82 23.65
C GLU A 4 -23.83 -17.78 22.74
N LEU A 5 -23.01 -16.90 22.14
CA LEU A 5 -23.46 -15.93 21.14
C LEU A 5 -24.02 -16.59 19.89
N GLU A 6 -23.36 -17.64 19.37
CA GLU A 6 -23.87 -18.43 18.24
C GLU A 6 -25.23 -19.03 18.55
N ASN A 7 -25.43 -19.63 19.75
CA ASN A 7 -26.71 -20.22 20.14
C ASN A 7 -27.81 -19.17 20.35
N GLU A 8 -27.48 -17.98 20.76
CA GLU A 8 -28.42 -16.90 21.00
C GLU A 8 -28.87 -16.25 19.68
N TYR A 9 -27.91 -15.89 18.82
CA TYR A 9 -28.20 -15.13 17.59
C TYR A 9 -28.50 -16.01 16.39
N ALA A 10 -28.03 -17.26 16.32
CA ALA A 10 -28.29 -18.15 15.17
C ALA A 10 -29.79 -18.39 14.92
N LYS A 11 -30.60 -18.36 15.99
CA LYS A 11 -32.07 -18.50 15.88
C LYS A 11 -32.78 -17.26 15.33
N ALA A 12 -32.12 -16.11 15.38
CA ALA A 12 -32.65 -14.84 14.87
C ALA A 12 -32.23 -14.56 13.42
N ILE A 13 -31.33 -15.34 12.85
CA ILE A 13 -30.89 -15.21 11.46
C ILE A 13 -31.97 -15.82 10.57
N ILE A 14 -32.73 -14.96 9.89
CA ILE A 14 -33.76 -15.34 8.92
C ILE A 14 -33.27 -15.28 7.47
N PHE A 15 -32.14 -14.63 7.24
CA PHE A 15 -31.51 -14.51 5.94
C PHE A 15 -29.98 -14.37 6.11
N ASP A 16 -29.22 -15.17 5.41
CA ASP A 16 -27.76 -15.08 5.34
C ASP A 16 -27.32 -14.88 3.88
N TYR A 17 -26.73 -13.71 3.62
CA TYR A 17 -26.05 -13.42 2.36
C TYR A 17 -24.60 -13.07 2.65
N SER A 18 -23.85 -14.07 3.13
CA SER A 18 -22.43 -13.97 3.44
C SER A 18 -21.60 -13.70 2.18
N TYR A 19 -20.34 -13.28 2.36
CA TYR A 19 -19.42 -13.03 1.26
C TYR A 19 -19.33 -14.17 0.26
N LYS A 20 -19.48 -15.42 0.69
CA LYS A 20 -19.49 -16.59 -0.18
C LYS A 20 -20.62 -16.54 -1.23
N TYR A 21 -21.82 -16.16 -0.84
CA TYR A 21 -22.95 -16.02 -1.77
C TYR A 21 -22.77 -14.79 -2.66
N PHE A 22 -22.37 -13.68 -2.06
CA PHE A 22 -22.07 -12.45 -2.77
C PHE A 22 -21.01 -12.65 -3.85
N TYR A 23 -19.95 -13.40 -3.56
CA TYR A 23 -18.89 -13.73 -4.51
C TYR A 23 -19.39 -14.67 -5.62
N ASN A 24 -20.13 -15.74 -5.26
CA ASN A 24 -20.66 -16.70 -6.23
C ASN A 24 -21.66 -16.07 -7.20
N ASP A 25 -22.39 -15.06 -6.78
CA ASP A 25 -23.31 -14.29 -7.61
C ASP A 25 -22.59 -13.25 -8.51
N GLY A 26 -21.27 -13.18 -8.45
CA GLY A 26 -20.44 -12.33 -9.30
C GLY A 26 -20.28 -10.88 -8.84
N TYR A 27 -20.68 -10.56 -7.61
CA TYR A 27 -20.55 -9.19 -7.07
C TYR A 27 -19.22 -8.98 -6.33
N GLY A 28 -18.57 -10.05 -5.87
CA GLY A 28 -17.31 -9.98 -5.13
C GLY A 28 -16.11 -9.76 -6.05
N LYS A 29 -15.08 -9.10 -5.53
CA LYS A 29 -13.77 -9.01 -6.19
C LYS A 29 -12.96 -10.26 -5.90
N ASP A 30 -12.25 -10.75 -6.91
CA ASP A 30 -11.21 -11.76 -6.72
C ASP A 30 -10.04 -11.15 -5.94
N TYR A 31 -9.38 -11.94 -5.12
CA TYR A 31 -8.22 -11.50 -4.35
C TYR A 31 -7.13 -12.56 -4.31
N SER A 32 -5.91 -12.11 -4.17
CA SER A 32 -4.75 -12.96 -4.00
C SER A 32 -3.98 -12.50 -2.76
N ILE A 33 -3.67 -13.45 -1.88
CA ILE A 33 -2.88 -13.22 -0.67
C ILE A 33 -1.48 -13.76 -0.91
N LEU A 34 -0.47 -12.93 -0.67
CA LEU A 34 0.94 -13.31 -0.63
C LEU A 34 1.43 -13.12 0.80
N ASN A 35 1.78 -14.21 1.47
CA ASN A 35 2.37 -14.20 2.79
C ASN A 35 3.81 -14.65 2.70
N LEU A 36 4.69 -13.95 3.42
CA LEU A 36 6.08 -14.34 3.59
C LEU A 36 6.25 -15.12 4.89
N SER A 37 7.02 -16.19 4.85
CA SER A 37 7.40 -17.00 6.02
C SER A 37 8.69 -16.52 6.68
N GLU A 38 9.48 -15.71 5.98
CA GLU A 38 10.78 -15.22 6.42
C GLU A 38 10.81 -13.69 6.44
N ASP A 39 11.53 -13.12 7.39
CA ASP A 39 11.59 -11.69 7.68
C ASP A 39 13.04 -11.21 7.60
N SER A 40 13.59 -11.14 6.38
CA SER A 40 14.87 -10.48 6.13
C SER A 40 14.66 -9.17 5.38
N GLU A 41 15.57 -8.21 5.53
CA GLU A 41 15.47 -6.89 4.88
C GLU A 41 15.39 -7.02 3.35
N THR A 42 16.19 -7.91 2.74
CA THR A 42 16.16 -8.15 1.30
C THR A 42 14.80 -8.71 0.84
N ILE A 43 14.23 -9.64 1.59
CA ILE A 43 12.90 -10.21 1.30
C ILE A 43 11.84 -9.13 1.40
N LYS A 44 11.90 -8.29 2.43
CA LYS A 44 10.98 -7.17 2.64
C LYS A 44 11.03 -6.18 1.49
N GLN A 45 12.23 -5.78 1.03
CA GLN A 45 12.41 -4.88 -0.11
C GLN A 45 11.82 -5.48 -1.41
N THR A 46 12.11 -6.74 -1.69
CA THR A 46 11.56 -7.45 -2.86
C THR A 46 10.03 -7.51 -2.79
N TYR A 47 9.48 -7.80 -1.63
CA TYR A 47 8.03 -7.91 -1.44
C TYR A 47 7.31 -6.56 -1.57
N LEU A 48 7.87 -5.49 -0.99
CA LEU A 48 7.32 -4.14 -1.13
C LEU A 48 7.40 -3.66 -2.57
N THR A 49 8.51 -3.98 -3.28
CA THR A 49 8.62 -3.70 -4.72
C THR A 49 7.57 -4.47 -5.52
N ALA A 50 7.33 -5.75 -5.22
CA ALA A 50 6.29 -6.53 -5.87
C ALA A 50 4.88 -6.00 -5.58
N SER A 51 4.64 -5.52 -4.36
CA SER A 51 3.37 -4.86 -3.99
C SER A 51 3.16 -3.58 -4.80
N LEU A 52 4.23 -2.79 -4.99
CA LEU A 52 4.20 -1.59 -5.83
C LEU A 52 3.95 -1.93 -7.31
N LEU A 53 4.58 -2.99 -7.83
CA LEU A 53 4.33 -3.50 -9.19
C LEU A 53 2.90 -4.00 -9.37
N SER A 54 2.33 -4.67 -8.37
CA SER A 54 0.93 -5.09 -8.39
C SER A 54 -0.01 -3.89 -8.50
N PHE A 55 0.25 -2.86 -7.73
CA PHE A 55 -0.52 -1.63 -7.79
C PHE A 55 -0.33 -0.88 -9.12
N TYR A 56 0.91 -0.78 -9.60
CA TYR A 56 1.22 -0.21 -10.91
C TYR A 56 0.45 -0.91 -12.03
N GLN A 57 0.43 -2.25 -12.02
CA GLN A 57 -0.35 -3.04 -12.97
C GLN A 57 -1.84 -2.66 -12.94
N GLN A 58 -2.43 -2.52 -11.76
CA GLN A 58 -3.84 -2.14 -11.61
C GLN A 58 -4.11 -0.72 -12.16
N LEU A 59 -3.22 0.24 -11.89
CA LEU A 59 -3.32 1.58 -12.46
C LEU A 59 -3.25 1.57 -13.99
N LYS A 60 -2.30 0.82 -14.57
CA LYS A 60 -2.15 0.74 -16.03
C LYS A 60 -3.35 0.06 -16.69
N ILE A 61 -3.89 -1.00 -16.09
CA ILE A 61 -5.13 -1.65 -16.58
C ILE A 61 -6.28 -0.65 -16.52
N TYR A 62 -6.43 0.10 -15.43
CA TYR A 62 -7.47 1.11 -15.29
C TYR A 62 -7.32 2.20 -16.35
N GLU A 63 -6.14 2.78 -16.54
CA GLU A 63 -5.87 3.83 -17.52
C GLU A 63 -6.21 3.37 -18.94
N ASN A 64 -5.78 2.16 -19.32
CA ASN A 64 -6.01 1.59 -20.64
C ASN A 64 -7.48 1.21 -20.89
N SER A 65 -8.24 0.96 -19.83
CA SER A 65 -9.61 0.44 -19.92
C SER A 65 -10.66 1.41 -19.37
N LYS A 66 -10.29 2.64 -19.05
CA LYS A 66 -11.15 3.62 -18.33
C LYS A 66 -12.52 3.77 -18.95
N THR A 67 -12.63 3.85 -20.28
CA THR A 67 -13.91 3.99 -20.98
C THR A 67 -14.77 2.73 -20.83
N MET A 68 -14.18 1.55 -20.90
CA MET A 68 -14.84 0.26 -20.74
C MET A 68 -15.29 0.02 -19.30
N LEU A 69 -14.52 0.50 -18.32
CA LEU A 69 -14.77 0.31 -16.89
C LEU A 69 -15.83 1.27 -16.32
N LYS A 70 -16.06 2.41 -17.00
CA LYS A 70 -16.99 3.45 -16.53
C LYS A 70 -18.42 2.95 -16.28
N PRO A 71 -19.05 2.11 -17.13
CA PRO A 71 -20.39 1.60 -16.88
C PRO A 71 -20.51 0.73 -15.61
N TYR A 72 -19.39 0.15 -15.15
CA TYR A 72 -19.32 -0.70 -13.96
C TYR A 72 -18.95 0.08 -12.69
N LEU A 73 -18.86 1.42 -12.77
CA LEU A 73 -18.50 2.31 -11.66
C LEU A 73 -17.17 1.94 -11.00
N ILE A 74 -16.25 1.36 -11.77
CA ILE A 74 -14.91 1.05 -11.29
C ILE A 74 -14.10 2.35 -11.25
N GLU A 75 -13.60 2.68 -10.07
CA GLU A 75 -12.86 3.89 -9.79
C GLU A 75 -11.34 3.70 -9.94
N LYS A 76 -10.60 4.83 -10.02
CA LYS A 76 -9.14 4.83 -10.08
C LYS A 76 -8.58 4.05 -8.87
N PRO A 77 -7.72 3.04 -9.11
CA PRO A 77 -7.12 2.25 -8.04
C PRO A 77 -6.42 3.06 -6.96
N LEU A 78 -6.43 2.55 -5.74
CA LEU A 78 -5.72 3.09 -4.57
C LEU A 78 -4.95 1.96 -3.89
N MET A 79 -3.69 2.22 -3.55
CA MET A 79 -2.88 1.36 -2.70
C MET A 79 -2.99 1.78 -1.25
N VAL A 80 -3.18 0.81 -0.37
CA VAL A 80 -3.29 1.07 1.07
C VAL A 80 -2.25 0.25 1.82
N PHE A 81 -1.42 0.92 2.62
CA PHE A 81 -0.58 0.26 3.61
C PHE A 81 -1.22 0.39 4.99
N VAL A 82 -1.43 -0.75 5.64
CA VAL A 82 -1.99 -0.81 6.99
C VAL A 82 -0.96 -1.41 7.92
N GLY A 83 -0.48 -0.61 8.85
CA GLY A 83 0.39 -1.03 9.92
C GLY A 83 -0.35 -1.24 11.23
N SER A 84 0.37 -1.71 12.24
CA SER A 84 -0.03 -1.66 13.64
C SER A 84 -0.18 -0.19 14.11
N SER A 85 -0.27 0.10 15.37
CA SER A 85 -0.30 1.50 15.80
C SER A 85 1.08 2.16 15.64
N VAL A 86 1.11 3.49 15.47
CA VAL A 86 2.37 4.28 15.44
C VAL A 86 3.20 4.04 16.70
N ASN A 87 2.52 3.81 17.84
CA ASN A 87 3.15 3.53 19.14
C ASN A 87 3.65 2.08 19.29
N ALA A 88 3.33 1.19 18.32
CA ALA A 88 3.91 -0.15 18.27
C ALA A 88 5.33 -0.07 17.67
N VAL A 89 6.22 0.58 18.41
CA VAL A 89 7.62 0.73 18.05
C VAL A 89 8.37 -0.54 18.40
N ARG A 90 9.17 -1.04 17.45
CA ARG A 90 10.08 -2.17 17.62
C ARG A 90 11.52 -1.74 17.38
N THR A 91 12.45 -2.50 17.89
CA THR A 91 13.89 -2.24 17.66
C THR A 91 14.40 -3.17 16.57
N GLU A 92 14.77 -2.61 15.43
CA GLU A 92 15.44 -3.31 14.34
C GLU A 92 16.81 -2.68 14.08
N SER A 93 17.86 -3.48 14.01
CA SER A 93 19.23 -3.01 13.73
C SER A 93 19.66 -1.80 14.59
N LYS A 94 19.30 -1.80 15.89
CA LYS A 94 19.52 -0.72 16.86
C LYS A 94 18.74 0.58 16.62
N ARG A 95 17.73 0.57 15.73
CA ARG A 95 16.83 1.71 15.49
C ARG A 95 15.43 1.39 15.99
N GLN A 96 14.72 2.40 16.46
CA GLN A 96 13.30 2.30 16.74
C GLN A 96 12.52 2.59 15.46
N VAL A 97 11.70 1.65 15.02
CA VAL A 97 10.90 1.75 13.82
C VAL A 97 9.46 1.34 14.08
N SER A 98 8.56 1.80 13.25
CA SER A 98 7.18 1.32 13.18
C SER A 98 6.86 0.92 11.74
N ASP A 99 5.76 0.22 11.54
CA ASP A 99 5.35 -0.22 10.21
C ASP A 99 5.20 0.95 9.21
N VAL A 100 4.72 2.10 9.70
CA VAL A 100 4.59 3.31 8.87
C VAL A 100 5.98 3.83 8.46
N VAL A 101 6.94 3.85 9.38
CA VAL A 101 8.32 4.28 9.09
C VAL A 101 8.98 3.35 8.09
N ASP A 102 8.76 2.04 8.20
CA ASP A 102 9.30 1.08 7.24
C ASP A 102 8.81 1.32 5.81
N VAL A 103 7.51 1.62 5.66
CA VAL A 103 6.95 1.96 4.34
C VAL A 103 7.56 3.26 3.82
N LEU A 104 7.76 4.26 4.67
CA LEU A 104 8.39 5.52 4.28
C LEU A 104 9.85 5.34 3.86
N LEU A 105 10.62 4.56 4.64
CA LEU A 105 12.00 4.23 4.28
C LEU A 105 12.09 3.47 2.96
N PHE A 106 11.17 2.53 2.73
CA PHE A 106 11.08 1.83 1.46
C PHE A 106 10.80 2.78 0.30
N ILE A 107 9.82 3.67 0.42
CA ILE A 107 9.48 4.63 -0.64
C ILE A 107 10.66 5.56 -0.93
N ASP A 108 11.32 6.08 0.12
CA ASP A 108 12.48 6.95 -0.01
C ASP A 108 13.64 6.25 -0.71
N GLU A 109 13.95 5.02 -0.31
CA GLU A 109 15.00 4.19 -0.91
C GLU A 109 14.66 3.82 -2.36
N PHE A 110 13.41 3.46 -2.64
CA PHE A 110 12.95 3.14 -4.00
C PHE A 110 13.16 4.32 -4.96
N ILE A 111 12.91 5.54 -4.51
CA ILE A 111 13.07 6.76 -5.30
C ILE A 111 14.54 7.13 -5.47
N LYS A 112 15.34 7.07 -4.38
CA LYS A 112 16.73 7.51 -4.33
C LYS A 112 17.67 6.53 -5.03
N ASN A 113 17.50 5.24 -4.76
CA ASN A 113 18.40 4.20 -5.26
C ASN A 113 17.86 3.57 -6.56
N ARG A 114 17.84 4.39 -7.61
CA ARG A 114 17.34 4.01 -8.94
C ARG A 114 17.91 2.67 -9.44
N SER A 115 19.20 2.43 -9.26
CA SER A 115 19.85 1.23 -9.80
C SER A 115 19.35 -0.04 -9.11
N GLU A 116 19.20 -0.01 -7.78
CA GLU A 116 18.70 -1.12 -7.00
C GLU A 116 17.23 -1.37 -7.26
N SER A 117 16.44 -0.30 -7.37
CA SER A 117 15.01 -0.40 -7.69
C SER A 117 14.76 -1.01 -9.06
N ILE A 118 15.54 -0.62 -10.08
CA ILE A 118 15.49 -1.22 -11.41
C ILE A 118 15.90 -2.70 -11.35
N HIS A 119 16.94 -3.03 -10.59
CA HIS A 119 17.40 -4.41 -10.42
C HIS A 119 16.32 -5.30 -9.76
N ASN A 120 15.66 -4.80 -8.73
CA ASN A 120 14.56 -5.51 -8.06
C ASN A 120 13.34 -5.69 -8.98
N ILE A 121 12.99 -4.68 -9.78
CA ILE A 121 11.94 -4.79 -10.80
C ILE A 121 12.30 -5.87 -11.82
N ASP A 122 13.54 -5.89 -12.29
CA ASP A 122 14.00 -6.85 -13.30
C ASP A 122 13.97 -8.28 -12.76
N LYS A 123 14.44 -8.53 -11.54
CA LYS A 123 14.36 -9.83 -10.87
C LYS A 123 12.93 -10.34 -10.75
N ILE A 124 12.00 -9.49 -10.31
CA ILE A 124 10.59 -9.88 -10.17
C ILE A 124 9.98 -10.18 -11.54
N LYS A 125 10.27 -9.35 -12.54
CA LYS A 125 9.77 -9.52 -13.90
C LYS A 125 10.31 -10.76 -14.59
N SER A 126 11.58 -11.10 -14.34
CA SER A 126 12.23 -12.29 -14.90
C SER A 126 11.95 -13.58 -14.11
N LEU A 127 11.14 -13.52 -13.04
CA LEU A 127 10.87 -14.64 -12.14
C LEU A 127 12.13 -15.20 -11.48
N ASP A 128 13.08 -14.33 -11.16
CA ASP A 128 14.32 -14.61 -10.45
C ASP A 128 14.41 -13.79 -9.15
N SER A 129 13.27 -13.67 -8.46
CA SER A 129 13.15 -12.87 -7.24
C SER A 129 13.91 -13.46 -6.05
N GLY A 130 14.28 -14.73 -6.12
CA GLY A 130 14.85 -15.49 -5.01
C GLY A 130 13.81 -15.99 -4.02
N LEU A 131 12.53 -15.70 -4.24
CA LEU A 131 11.42 -16.14 -3.39
C LEU A 131 10.67 -17.28 -4.09
N ASN A 132 10.88 -18.51 -3.61
CA ASN A 132 10.34 -19.69 -4.26
C ASN A 132 9.26 -20.37 -3.43
N LYS A 133 8.26 -20.93 -4.14
CA LYS A 133 7.28 -21.85 -3.57
C LYS A 133 7.94 -23.19 -3.28
N LYS A 134 7.22 -24.07 -2.58
CA LYS A 134 7.67 -25.44 -2.28
C LYS A 134 7.99 -26.26 -3.52
N ASP A 135 7.36 -25.98 -4.65
CA ASP A 135 7.58 -26.63 -5.94
C ASP A 135 8.78 -26.06 -6.74
N GLY A 136 9.50 -25.09 -6.16
CA GLY A 136 10.63 -24.42 -6.77
C GLY A 136 10.29 -23.28 -7.73
N SER A 137 9.03 -23.03 -8.02
CA SER A 137 8.61 -21.90 -8.85
C SER A 137 8.68 -20.58 -8.08
N ASP A 138 8.99 -19.48 -8.77
CA ASP A 138 8.95 -18.15 -8.18
C ASP A 138 7.53 -17.80 -7.69
N ILE A 139 7.42 -17.17 -6.51
CA ILE A 139 6.12 -16.82 -5.91
C ILE A 139 5.31 -15.85 -6.76
N PHE A 140 5.98 -15.06 -7.61
CA PHE A 140 5.37 -14.06 -8.49
C PHE A 140 4.95 -14.62 -9.84
N ALA A 141 5.21 -15.90 -10.13
CA ALA A 141 4.79 -16.53 -11.37
C ALA A 141 3.28 -16.36 -11.61
N ASN A 142 2.93 -15.84 -12.79
CA ASN A 142 1.56 -15.51 -13.23
C ASN A 142 0.87 -14.38 -12.44
N LYS A 143 1.61 -13.57 -11.66
CA LYS A 143 1.04 -12.44 -10.91
C LYS A 143 1.03 -11.14 -11.70
N PHE A 144 1.92 -11.01 -12.67
CA PHE A 144 2.14 -9.78 -13.44
C PHE A 144 1.90 -9.97 -14.94
N SER A 145 0.87 -10.75 -15.30
CA SER A 145 0.58 -11.10 -16.70
C SER A 145 0.40 -9.87 -17.62
N PHE A 146 -0.19 -8.78 -17.10
CA PHE A 146 -0.29 -7.54 -17.87
C PHE A 146 1.09 -6.90 -18.11
N LEU A 147 1.96 -6.89 -17.08
CA LEU A 147 3.31 -6.34 -17.18
C LEU A 147 4.21 -7.21 -18.07
N GLU A 148 4.03 -8.52 -18.07
CA GLU A 148 4.71 -9.47 -18.94
C GLU A 148 4.43 -9.17 -20.43
N HIS A 149 3.18 -8.79 -20.74
CA HIS A 149 2.76 -8.40 -22.10
C HIS A 149 3.17 -6.96 -22.46
N SER A 150 3.53 -6.14 -21.46
CA SER A 150 4.08 -4.82 -21.73
C SER A 150 5.47 -4.96 -22.35
N LYS A 151 5.77 -4.14 -23.36
CA LYS A 151 7.09 -4.10 -23.98
C LYS A 151 8.13 -3.29 -23.20
N LEU A 152 7.78 -2.83 -21.99
CA LEU A 152 8.65 -2.02 -21.15
C LEU A 152 9.74 -2.89 -20.52
N ASN A 153 10.99 -2.45 -20.62
CA ASN A 153 12.06 -3.00 -19.80
C ASN A 153 12.00 -2.44 -18.36
N ALA A 154 12.82 -2.98 -17.44
CA ALA A 154 12.78 -2.58 -16.03
C ALA A 154 13.07 -1.09 -15.81
N THR A 155 13.96 -0.48 -16.60
CA THR A 155 14.27 0.95 -16.55
C THR A 155 13.08 1.80 -16.96
N GLN A 156 12.47 1.48 -18.10
CA GLN A 156 11.27 2.17 -18.56
C GLN A 156 10.10 2.00 -17.60
N MET A 157 9.97 0.82 -17.00
CA MET A 157 8.94 0.54 -16.00
C MET A 157 9.16 1.37 -14.72
N PHE A 158 10.40 1.49 -14.25
CA PHE A 158 10.73 2.36 -13.12
C PHE A 158 10.34 3.81 -13.39
N ASP A 159 10.68 4.36 -14.57
CA ASP A 159 10.34 5.73 -14.93
C ASP A 159 8.83 5.94 -15.05
N ASP A 160 8.11 4.96 -15.61
CA ASP A 160 6.65 5.02 -15.70
C ASP A 160 5.97 4.86 -14.32
N ILE A 161 6.55 4.09 -13.41
CA ILE A 161 6.11 4.00 -12.00
C ILE A 161 6.23 5.37 -11.31
N LEU A 162 7.35 6.08 -11.48
CA LEU A 162 7.51 7.41 -10.91
C LEU A 162 6.40 8.35 -11.39
N ASN A 163 6.10 8.34 -12.67
CA ASN A 163 5.04 9.19 -13.23
C ASN A 163 3.65 8.75 -12.80
N THR A 164 3.36 7.46 -12.84
CA THR A 164 2.00 6.92 -12.65
C THR A 164 1.59 6.86 -11.17
N ILE A 165 2.52 6.45 -10.29
CA ILE A 165 2.24 6.29 -8.85
C ILE A 165 2.61 7.53 -8.06
N PHE A 166 3.79 8.09 -8.33
CA PHE A 166 4.37 9.16 -7.51
C PHE A 166 4.17 10.57 -8.09
N ASN A 167 3.41 10.70 -9.19
CA ASN A 167 3.09 11.97 -9.84
C ASN A 167 4.33 12.81 -10.22
N ALA A 168 5.48 12.16 -10.48
CA ALA A 168 6.73 12.85 -10.75
C ALA A 168 7.62 12.05 -11.72
N SER A 169 8.46 12.72 -12.48
CA SER A 169 9.45 12.07 -13.34
C SER A 169 10.78 11.81 -12.62
N SER A 170 11.09 12.63 -11.61
CA SER A 170 12.31 12.55 -10.79
C SER A 170 12.17 13.47 -9.58
N GLY A 171 13.08 13.37 -8.63
CA GLY A 171 13.16 14.26 -7.48
C GLY A 171 13.41 13.53 -6.17
N VAL A 172 13.23 14.25 -5.07
CA VAL A 172 13.41 13.77 -3.70
C VAL A 172 12.04 13.70 -3.02
N LEU A 173 11.85 12.70 -2.19
CA LEU A 173 10.64 12.57 -1.36
C LEU A 173 10.55 13.72 -0.35
N HIS A 174 9.43 14.42 -0.36
CA HIS A 174 9.05 15.40 0.65
C HIS A 174 7.90 14.86 1.47
N ILE A 175 8.03 14.98 2.78
CA ILE A 175 7.05 14.53 3.77
C ILE A 175 6.63 15.77 4.55
N GLU A 176 5.34 16.09 4.55
CA GLU A 176 4.81 17.34 5.08
C GLU A 176 3.69 17.08 6.08
N ASN A 177 3.89 17.50 7.34
CA ASN A 177 2.85 17.49 8.36
C ASN A 177 1.85 18.63 8.07
N LEU A 178 0.59 18.28 7.84
CA LEU A 178 -0.47 19.23 7.48
C LEU A 178 -1.03 19.90 8.73
N LYS A 179 -0.58 21.12 9.02
CA LYS A 179 -1.08 21.91 10.16
C LYS A 179 -2.56 22.25 9.98
N GLY A 180 -3.34 22.05 11.05
CA GLY A 180 -4.78 22.28 11.03
C GLY A 180 -5.61 21.07 10.61
N VAL A 181 -4.97 19.95 10.28
CA VAL A 181 -5.61 18.66 10.01
C VAL A 181 -4.96 17.60 10.88
N ASP A 182 -5.67 17.15 11.90
CA ASP A 182 -5.14 16.20 12.87
C ASP A 182 -4.77 14.87 12.22
N GLY A 183 -3.53 14.42 12.48
CA GLY A 183 -3.05 13.10 12.10
C GLY A 183 -2.73 12.90 10.62
N GLU A 184 -2.73 13.95 9.79
CA GLU A 184 -2.42 13.83 8.37
C GLU A 184 -1.01 14.32 8.02
N ILE A 185 -0.30 13.49 7.25
CA ILE A 185 1.01 13.81 6.70
C ILE A 185 0.97 13.53 5.19
N ALA A 186 1.33 14.51 4.39
CA ALA A 186 1.30 14.45 2.93
C ALA A 186 2.64 13.98 2.35
N LEU A 187 2.59 13.28 1.21
CA LEU A 187 3.74 12.77 0.49
C LEU A 187 3.77 13.30 -0.94
N ARG A 188 4.89 13.90 -1.34
CA ARG A 188 5.14 14.34 -2.73
C ARG A 188 6.61 14.17 -3.11
N ILE A 189 6.89 14.20 -4.39
CA ILE A 189 8.27 14.25 -4.92
C ILE A 189 8.54 15.65 -5.46
N GLY A 190 9.59 16.30 -4.96
CA GLY A 190 9.92 17.66 -5.32
C GLY A 190 8.74 18.60 -5.08
N GLU A 191 8.43 19.45 -6.05
CA GLU A 191 7.30 20.39 -6.01
C GLU A 191 6.06 19.87 -6.77
N ASN A 192 6.02 18.55 -7.09
CA ASN A 192 4.88 17.95 -7.77
C ASN A 192 3.67 17.79 -6.85
N GLU A 193 2.55 17.36 -7.42
CA GLU A 193 1.33 17.07 -6.67
C GLU A 193 1.52 15.94 -5.68
N TYR A 194 0.75 15.95 -4.60
CA TYR A 194 0.76 14.88 -3.61
C TYR A 194 0.31 13.57 -4.25
N PHE A 195 1.12 12.53 -4.09
CA PHE A 195 0.78 11.18 -4.50
C PHE A 195 0.22 10.32 -3.37
N GLY A 196 0.45 10.74 -2.12
CA GLY A 196 0.08 9.94 -0.97
C GLY A 196 -0.25 10.77 0.25
N VAL A 197 -0.96 10.14 1.17
CA VAL A 197 -1.28 10.66 2.49
C VAL A 197 -1.11 9.58 3.54
N ILE A 198 -0.55 9.97 4.67
CA ILE A 198 -0.51 9.17 5.89
C ILE A 198 -1.62 9.68 6.79
N ASN A 199 -2.46 8.76 7.31
CA ASN A 199 -3.48 9.08 8.30
C ASN A 199 -3.24 8.24 9.55
N VAL A 200 -2.80 8.89 10.61
CA VAL A 200 -2.48 8.28 11.91
C VAL A 200 -3.05 9.13 13.04
N GLY A 201 -3.37 8.52 14.17
CA GLY A 201 -3.95 9.28 15.31
C GLY A 201 -2.95 10.20 16.01
N ASP A 202 -1.63 10.02 15.80
CA ASP A 202 -0.56 10.75 16.50
C ASP A 202 0.56 11.07 15.51
N SER A 203 0.38 12.16 14.75
CA SER A 203 1.37 12.64 13.78
C SER A 203 2.64 13.18 14.42
N ASP A 204 2.57 13.68 15.65
CA ASP A 204 3.74 14.21 16.35
C ASP A 204 4.70 13.09 16.78
N SER A 205 4.17 11.99 17.29
CA SER A 205 4.99 10.80 17.58
C SER A 205 5.60 10.20 16.33
N LEU A 206 4.86 10.16 15.23
CA LEU A 206 5.38 9.70 13.94
C LEU A 206 6.49 10.62 13.43
N THR A 207 6.32 11.94 13.51
CA THR A 207 7.34 12.93 13.12
C THR A 207 8.66 12.70 13.87
N LYS A 208 8.61 12.58 15.18
CA LYS A 208 9.80 12.31 16.02
C LYS A 208 10.47 10.98 15.63
N LEU A 209 9.68 9.95 15.36
CA LEU A 209 10.20 8.64 14.96
C LEU A 209 10.85 8.68 13.57
N CYS A 210 10.29 9.42 12.63
CA CYS A 210 10.87 9.66 11.32
C CYS A 210 12.20 10.40 11.41
N GLU A 211 12.26 11.48 12.18
CA GLU A 211 13.49 12.25 12.41
C GLU A 211 14.60 11.39 13.04
N ALA A 212 14.27 10.53 14.00
CA ALA A 212 15.20 9.59 14.61
C ALA A 212 15.75 8.55 13.59
N ASN A 213 15.05 8.34 12.48
CA ASN A 213 15.45 7.47 11.37
C ASN A 213 16.04 8.24 10.17
N GLY A 214 16.33 9.54 10.32
CA GLY A 214 16.94 10.36 9.29
C GLY A 214 15.97 10.85 8.21
N ILE A 215 14.67 10.71 8.46
CA ILE A 215 13.61 11.23 7.58
C ILE A 215 13.18 12.60 8.11
N SER A 216 13.37 13.65 7.32
CA SER A 216 12.92 15.00 7.67
C SER A 216 11.47 15.20 7.28
N ILE A 217 10.67 15.74 8.22
CA ILE A 217 9.28 16.11 7.98
C ILE A 217 9.15 17.62 8.09
N ALA A 218 8.72 18.27 7.00
CA ALA A 218 8.40 19.69 6.99
C ALA A 218 6.99 19.91 7.58
N SER A 219 6.74 21.12 8.06
CA SER A 219 5.39 21.56 8.46
C SER A 219 4.81 22.44 7.36
N ARG A 220 3.53 22.21 7.04
CA ARG A 220 2.80 23.03 6.09
C ARG A 220 1.55 23.62 6.75
N ASP A 221 1.50 24.94 6.81
CA ASP A 221 0.38 25.67 7.39
C ASP A 221 -0.78 25.80 6.39
N PHE A 222 -2.01 25.96 6.92
CA PHE A 222 -3.23 26.24 6.15
C PHE A 222 -3.58 25.17 5.10
N SER A 223 -3.45 23.90 5.47
CA SER A 223 -3.75 22.78 4.58
C SER A 223 -5.20 22.28 4.76
N SER A 224 -5.79 21.84 3.66
CA SER A 224 -7.05 21.06 3.70
C SER A 224 -6.74 19.58 3.85
N SER A 225 -7.71 18.82 4.38
CA SER A 225 -7.58 17.37 4.54
C SER A 225 -7.50 16.67 3.18
N LEU A 226 -6.40 15.97 2.95
CA LEU A 226 -6.22 15.08 1.80
C LEU A 226 -6.99 13.77 1.96
N PHE A 227 -7.08 13.26 3.19
CA PHE A 227 -7.79 12.03 3.49
C PHE A 227 -9.30 12.15 3.23
N LYS A 228 -9.91 13.30 3.50
CA LYS A 228 -11.33 13.55 3.20
C LYS A 228 -11.63 13.53 1.72
N THR A 229 -10.70 13.96 0.88
CA THR A 229 -10.88 14.06 -0.57
C THR A 229 -10.30 12.87 -1.34
N ILE A 230 -9.80 11.85 -0.64
CA ILE A 230 -9.14 10.70 -1.26
C ILE A 230 -10.06 9.92 -2.21
N ASN A 231 -11.37 9.92 -1.94
CA ASN A 231 -12.37 9.25 -2.77
C ASN A 231 -12.98 10.16 -3.87
N ASP A 232 -12.52 11.41 -3.98
CA ASP A 232 -13.00 12.28 -5.04
C ASP A 232 -12.49 11.81 -6.41
N THR A 233 -13.29 11.92 -7.43
CA THR A 233 -12.95 11.50 -8.80
C THR A 233 -11.77 12.28 -9.39
N THR A 234 -11.48 13.45 -8.82
CA THR A 234 -10.35 14.33 -9.20
C THR A 234 -9.11 14.11 -8.34
N SER A 235 -9.16 13.18 -7.38
CA SER A 235 -8.03 12.92 -6.48
C SER A 235 -6.83 12.34 -7.21
N ASN A 236 -5.66 12.98 -7.03
CA ASN A 236 -4.37 12.51 -7.55
C ASN A 236 -3.65 11.57 -6.58
N LEU A 237 -4.24 11.33 -5.40
CA LEU A 237 -3.68 10.43 -4.42
C LEU A 237 -3.76 8.99 -4.90
N ASN A 238 -2.63 8.29 -4.82
CA ASN A 238 -2.46 6.91 -5.23
C ASN A 238 -2.13 5.99 -4.05
N ILE A 239 -1.59 6.54 -2.95
CA ILE A 239 -1.15 5.78 -1.78
C ILE A 239 -1.78 6.35 -0.51
N LEU A 240 -2.36 5.47 0.31
CA LEU A 240 -2.78 5.77 1.68
C LEU A 240 -1.97 4.89 2.63
N ILE A 241 -1.36 5.50 3.63
CA ILE A 241 -0.66 4.79 4.70
C ILE A 241 -1.37 5.09 6.01
N GLY A 242 -1.69 4.06 6.77
CA GLY A 242 -2.38 4.28 8.03
C GLY A 242 -2.19 3.20 9.07
N SER A 243 -2.59 3.48 10.29
CA SER A 243 -2.66 2.50 11.35
C SER A 243 -3.99 1.74 11.29
N LYS A 244 -4.07 0.57 11.94
CA LYS A 244 -5.29 -0.25 12.00
C LYS A 244 -6.55 0.56 12.38
N LYS A 245 -6.39 1.60 13.19
CA LYS A 245 -7.50 2.41 13.68
C LYS A 245 -8.24 3.20 12.59
N PHE A 246 -7.55 3.64 11.52
CA PHE A 246 -8.21 4.42 10.47
C PHE A 246 -9.20 3.57 9.65
N SER A 247 -8.96 2.26 9.54
CA SER A 247 -9.82 1.35 8.78
C SER A 247 -11.19 1.11 9.44
N GLU A 248 -11.35 1.49 10.71
CA GLU A 248 -12.62 1.39 11.42
C GLU A 248 -13.57 2.50 10.94
N GLY A 249 -14.62 2.11 10.20
CA GLY A 249 -15.64 3.04 9.66
C GLY A 249 -15.24 3.79 8.38
N TRP A 250 -14.06 3.53 7.81
CA TRP A 250 -13.67 4.04 6.50
C TRP A 250 -13.92 3.02 5.39
N SER A 251 -14.38 3.48 4.25
CA SER A 251 -14.56 2.64 3.06
C SER A 251 -14.15 3.38 1.81
N SER A 252 -13.65 2.63 0.82
CA SER A 252 -13.33 3.15 -0.50
C SER A 252 -13.45 2.05 -1.55
N TRP A 253 -14.11 2.35 -2.64
CA TRP A 253 -14.19 1.47 -3.81
C TRP A 253 -12.88 1.45 -4.61
N ARG A 254 -11.98 2.37 -4.35
CA ARG A 254 -10.70 2.51 -5.01
C ARG A 254 -9.66 1.48 -4.58
N VAL A 255 -9.81 0.86 -3.40
CA VAL A 255 -8.78 -0.06 -2.86
C VAL A 255 -8.62 -1.27 -3.77
N SER A 256 -7.43 -1.42 -4.36
CA SER A 256 -7.07 -2.52 -5.25
C SER A 256 -5.88 -3.33 -4.74
N THR A 257 -4.96 -2.69 -4.04
CA THR A 257 -3.76 -3.33 -3.47
C THR A 257 -3.63 -2.94 -2.00
N MET A 258 -3.34 -3.92 -1.15
CA MET A 258 -3.20 -3.68 0.28
C MET A 258 -1.93 -4.35 0.81
N GLY A 259 -1.06 -3.57 1.43
CA GLY A 259 0.09 -4.02 2.19
C GLY A 259 -0.24 -4.10 3.68
N LEU A 260 -0.30 -5.31 4.24
CA LEU A 260 -0.55 -5.53 5.65
C LEU A 260 0.79 -5.76 6.37
N MET A 261 1.22 -4.79 7.17
CA MET A 261 2.48 -4.82 7.88
C MET A 261 2.26 -5.34 9.31
N ASN A 262 2.90 -6.47 9.64
CA ASN A 262 2.87 -7.06 11.00
C ASN A 262 1.47 -7.24 11.64
N ILE A 263 0.40 -7.26 10.82
CA ILE A 263 -0.96 -7.49 11.28
C ILE A 263 -1.16 -9.00 11.42
N GLY A 264 -1.58 -9.43 12.62
CA GLY A 264 -1.88 -10.85 12.90
C GLY A 264 -0.73 -11.65 13.52
N LYS A 265 0.45 -11.09 13.72
CA LYS A 265 1.41 -11.65 14.68
C LYS A 265 0.81 -11.46 16.08
N LYS A 266 0.22 -12.51 16.65
CA LYS A 266 -0.18 -12.51 18.06
C LYS A 266 1.08 -12.35 18.88
N GLU A 267 1.11 -11.35 19.76
CA GLU A 267 1.98 -11.38 20.93
C GLU A 267 1.61 -12.65 21.74
N GLY A 268 2.54 -13.58 21.81
CA GLY A 268 2.47 -14.73 22.70
C GLY A 268 1.51 -15.84 22.27
N SER A 269 1.99 -16.77 21.51
CA SER A 269 1.64 -18.19 21.59
C SER A 269 2.90 -19.00 21.38
#